data_d5d6432de9fc95081f7e727a6c985189
#
_entry.id   d5d6432de9fc95081f7e727a6c985189
#
_cell.length_a   1.000
_cell.length_b   1.000
_cell.length_c   1.000
_cell.angle_alpha   90.00
_cell.angle_beta   90.00
_cell.angle_gamma   90.00
#
_symmetry.space_group_name_H-M   'P 1'
#
loop_
_entity.id
_entity.type
_entity.pdbx_description
1 polymer ?
#
loop_
_entity_poly.entity_id
_entity_poly.type
_entity_poly.pdbx_seq_one_letter_code
_entity_poly.pdbx_strand_id
1 'polypeptide(L)'
;ILDTLMESIFLDMFGDPVTNPKGWALLPFSTVGTLDRGKSRHRPRNDPALLGGAHPLIQTGEVANSRGYIKEYSATYSDLGLAQSKKWDAGTLCITIAANIAKTGILTFPACFPDSVVGFIPNKNVTVEFVQHWLGFLQKNLEENAPQAAQKNINLEILRELLIPVPPRQEQEKFSSIVASILAIEEKVTSSGNALGNAFDALCQKAFSGQL
;
A
#
# COMPACT_ATOMS: atom_id res chain seq x y z
N ILE A 1 -10.37 -4.30 -13.28
CA ILE A 1 -9.71 -5.15 -14.31
C ILE A 1 -8.25 -5.38 -13.95
N LEU A 2 -7.45 -4.35 -13.65
CA LEU A 2 -6.02 -4.50 -13.34
C LEU A 2 -5.77 -5.25 -12.02
N ASP A 3 -6.54 -4.98 -10.97
CA ASP A 3 -6.44 -5.70 -9.70
C ASP A 3 -6.71 -7.20 -9.90
N THR A 4 -7.72 -7.55 -10.69
CA THR A 4 -8.05 -8.95 -11.05
C THR A 4 -6.94 -9.60 -11.86
N LEU A 5 -6.29 -8.86 -12.76
CA LEU A 5 -5.15 -9.36 -13.53
C LEU A 5 -3.95 -9.64 -12.62
N MET A 6 -3.60 -8.73 -11.71
CA MET A 6 -2.51 -8.92 -10.77
C MET A 6 -2.78 -10.08 -9.80
N GLU A 7 -4.02 -10.22 -9.31
CA GLU A 7 -4.44 -11.39 -8.53
C GLU A 7 -4.26 -12.70 -9.31
N SER A 8 -4.70 -12.75 -10.57
CA SER A 8 -4.56 -13.94 -11.42
C SER A 8 -3.09 -14.32 -11.64
N ILE A 9 -2.22 -13.33 -11.91
CA ILE A 9 -0.78 -13.57 -12.08
C ILE A 9 -0.16 -14.07 -10.78
N PHE A 10 -0.52 -13.49 -9.64
CA PHE A 10 -0.03 -13.93 -8.34
C PHE A 10 -0.41 -15.40 -8.08
N LEU A 11 -1.69 -15.76 -8.33
CA LEU A 11 -2.17 -17.14 -8.14
C LEU A 11 -1.50 -18.15 -9.09
N ASP A 12 -1.26 -17.77 -10.33
CA ASP A 12 -0.54 -18.62 -11.30
C ASP A 12 0.92 -18.85 -10.85
N MET A 13 1.61 -17.79 -10.46
CA MET A 13 3.02 -17.86 -10.06
C MET A 13 3.22 -18.54 -8.71
N PHE A 14 2.38 -18.25 -7.71
CA PHE A 14 2.62 -18.66 -6.32
C PHE A 14 1.59 -19.63 -5.77
N GLY A 15 0.44 -19.79 -6.40
CA GLY A 15 -0.70 -20.51 -5.88
C GLY A 15 -1.49 -19.68 -4.86
N ASP A 16 -2.59 -20.23 -4.38
CA ASP A 16 -3.37 -19.61 -3.29
C ASP A 16 -2.54 -19.59 -1.99
N PRO A 17 -2.26 -18.41 -1.43
CA PRO A 17 -1.40 -18.29 -0.25
C PRO A 17 -2.05 -18.82 1.05
N VAL A 18 -3.36 -19.06 1.07
CA VAL A 18 -4.07 -19.63 2.22
C VAL A 18 -3.90 -21.15 2.25
N THR A 19 -4.10 -21.80 1.11
CA THR A 19 -3.99 -23.27 0.98
C THR A 19 -2.56 -23.74 0.67
N ASN A 20 -1.70 -22.85 0.19
CA ASN A 20 -0.31 -23.10 -0.17
C ASN A 20 -0.10 -24.37 -1.03
N PRO A 21 -0.78 -24.51 -2.18
CA PRO A 21 -0.78 -25.76 -2.97
C PRO A 21 0.61 -26.07 -3.56
N LYS A 22 1.50 -25.08 -3.67
CA LYS A 22 2.89 -25.26 -4.15
C LYS A 22 3.86 -25.69 -3.04
N GLY A 23 3.40 -25.76 -1.78
CA GLY A 23 4.21 -26.24 -0.65
C GLY A 23 5.39 -25.33 -0.29
N TRP A 24 5.26 -24.01 -0.49
CA TRP A 24 6.30 -23.06 -0.08
C TRP A 24 6.54 -23.11 1.43
N ALA A 25 7.77 -22.87 1.86
CA ALA A 25 8.08 -22.77 3.29
C ALA A 25 7.24 -21.65 3.95
N LEU A 26 6.54 -21.99 5.04
CA LEU A 26 5.77 -21.04 5.84
C LEU A 26 6.65 -20.49 6.95
N LEU A 27 6.81 -19.17 6.99
CA LEU A 27 7.60 -18.48 8.02
C LEU A 27 6.73 -17.44 8.74
N PRO A 28 6.98 -17.17 10.03
CA PRO A 28 6.35 -16.04 10.72
C PRO A 28 6.68 -14.73 10.01
N PHE A 29 5.69 -13.87 9.79
CA PHE A 29 5.85 -12.60 9.07
C PHE A 29 6.92 -11.70 9.72
N SER A 30 7.09 -11.76 11.03
CA SER A 30 8.17 -11.07 11.75
C SER A 30 9.58 -11.52 11.38
N THR A 31 9.76 -12.68 10.75
CA THR A 31 11.08 -13.21 10.36
C THR A 31 11.50 -12.82 8.94
N VAL A 32 10.58 -12.31 8.13
CA VAL A 32 10.85 -11.90 6.75
C VAL A 32 11.01 -10.39 6.58
N GLY A 33 10.96 -9.63 7.67
CA GLY A 33 11.16 -8.18 7.68
C GLY A 33 10.98 -7.56 9.06
N THR A 34 11.04 -6.25 9.12
CA THR A 34 10.81 -5.47 10.35
C THR A 34 9.41 -4.89 10.33
N LEU A 35 8.65 -5.13 11.40
CA LEU A 35 7.30 -4.59 11.61
C LEU A 35 7.30 -3.69 12.84
N ASP A 36 7.01 -2.40 12.62
CA ASP A 36 6.85 -1.42 13.70
C ASP A 36 5.65 -0.52 13.46
N ARG A 37 5.02 -0.05 14.54
CA ARG A 37 3.98 1.00 14.45
C ARG A 37 4.58 2.34 14.09
N GLY A 38 3.82 3.14 13.34
CA GLY A 38 4.04 4.57 13.26
C GLY A 38 3.96 5.24 14.64
N LYS A 39 4.36 6.50 14.73
CA LYS A 39 4.40 7.24 15.99
C LYS A 39 3.66 8.56 15.86
N SER A 40 2.78 8.84 16.83
CA SER A 40 2.11 10.12 17.03
C SER A 40 1.87 10.30 18.52
N ARG A 41 2.84 10.86 19.24
CA ARG A 41 2.84 10.94 20.71
C ARG A 41 2.04 12.11 21.24
N HIS A 42 2.06 13.24 20.55
CA HIS A 42 1.38 14.48 20.99
C HIS A 42 -0.15 14.34 20.94
N ARG A 43 -0.80 15.04 21.86
CA ARG A 43 -2.26 15.16 21.91
C ARG A 43 -2.65 16.62 22.15
N PRO A 44 -3.61 17.19 21.42
CA PRO A 44 -4.35 16.56 20.33
C PRO A 44 -3.49 16.33 19.08
N ARG A 45 -3.81 15.31 18.28
CA ARG A 45 -3.02 14.96 17.08
C ARG A 45 -3.09 16.01 15.97
N ASN A 46 -4.14 16.83 15.97
CA ASN A 46 -4.41 17.90 15.02
C ASN A 46 -3.95 19.28 15.51
N ASP A 47 -3.05 19.34 16.50
CA ASP A 47 -2.47 20.60 16.95
C ASP A 47 -1.80 21.31 15.75
N PRO A 48 -2.21 22.57 15.44
CA PRO A 48 -1.66 23.31 14.31
C PRO A 48 -0.14 23.47 14.34
N ALA A 49 0.48 23.51 15.54
CA ALA A 49 1.93 23.62 15.70
C ALA A 49 2.69 22.39 15.14
N LEU A 50 2.04 21.24 15.05
CA LEU A 50 2.62 20.01 14.52
C LEU A 50 2.53 19.90 13.00
N LEU A 51 1.67 20.68 12.34
CA LEU A 51 1.26 20.53 10.95
C LEU A 51 1.84 21.63 10.05
N GLY A 52 1.70 21.45 8.73
CA GLY A 52 1.99 22.47 7.74
C GLY A 52 3.48 22.68 7.39
N GLY A 53 4.37 21.75 7.77
CA GLY A 53 5.79 21.80 7.45
C GLY A 53 6.19 20.97 6.23
N ALA A 54 7.47 20.53 6.18
CA ALA A 54 8.08 19.88 5.03
C ALA A 54 8.03 18.34 5.06
N HIS A 55 7.40 17.73 6.10
CA HIS A 55 7.46 16.26 6.26
C HIS A 55 6.11 15.63 5.93
N PRO A 56 5.99 14.87 4.83
CA PRO A 56 4.75 14.18 4.45
C PRO A 56 4.19 13.35 5.61
N LEU A 57 2.88 13.46 5.83
CA LEU A 57 2.12 12.70 6.82
C LEU A 57 1.05 11.88 6.12
N ILE A 58 1.19 10.56 6.21
CA ILE A 58 0.25 9.59 5.66
C ILE A 58 -0.69 9.11 6.77
N GLN A 59 -1.96 9.06 6.50
CA GLN A 59 -2.99 8.54 7.39
C GLN A 59 -3.61 7.26 6.80
N THR A 60 -4.52 6.64 7.51
CA THR A 60 -5.18 5.39 7.07
C THR A 60 -5.97 5.55 5.77
N GLY A 61 -6.47 6.75 5.47
CA GLY A 61 -7.18 7.06 4.23
C GLY A 61 -6.27 6.98 3.00
N GLU A 62 -5.09 7.61 3.05
CA GLU A 62 -4.12 7.55 1.96
C GLU A 62 -3.64 6.11 1.71
N VAL A 63 -3.42 5.33 2.77
CA VAL A 63 -3.08 3.90 2.62
C VAL A 63 -4.21 3.13 1.94
N ALA A 64 -5.44 3.29 2.41
CA ALA A 64 -6.60 2.55 1.90
C ALA A 64 -6.93 2.88 0.43
N ASN A 65 -6.66 4.10 -0.01
CA ASN A 65 -6.97 4.59 -1.35
C ASN A 65 -5.76 4.57 -2.31
N SER A 66 -4.61 4.03 -1.88
CA SER A 66 -3.34 4.08 -2.61
C SER A 66 -3.29 3.24 -3.89
N ARG A 67 -4.22 2.30 -4.08
CA ARG A 67 -4.17 1.29 -5.15
C ARG A 67 -2.81 0.59 -5.24
N GLY A 68 -2.21 0.32 -4.07
CA GLY A 68 -0.94 -0.36 -3.95
C GLY A 68 0.27 0.55 -3.72
N TYR A 69 0.29 1.77 -4.25
CA TYR A 69 1.40 2.72 -4.09
C TYR A 69 0.92 4.08 -3.61
N ILE A 70 1.45 4.55 -2.49
CA ILE A 70 1.12 5.86 -1.94
C ILE A 70 1.94 6.91 -2.71
N LYS A 71 1.28 7.61 -3.62
CA LYS A 71 1.89 8.62 -4.51
C LYS A 71 1.60 10.06 -4.04
N GLU A 72 0.63 10.26 -3.16
CA GLU A 72 0.14 11.57 -2.73
C GLU A 72 -0.07 11.60 -1.22
N TYR A 73 -0.11 12.79 -0.66
CA TYR A 73 -0.44 13.05 0.73
C TYR A 73 -1.26 14.35 0.87
N SER A 74 -2.15 14.38 1.84
CA SER A 74 -3.02 15.54 2.10
C SER A 74 -2.51 16.42 3.24
N ALA A 75 -1.58 15.92 4.06
CA ALA A 75 -1.08 16.61 5.24
C ALA A 75 0.45 16.48 5.37
N THR A 76 1.02 17.42 6.12
CA THR A 76 2.46 17.40 6.45
C THR A 76 2.69 17.70 7.91
N TYR A 77 3.79 17.22 8.47
CA TYR A 77 4.31 17.62 9.76
C TYR A 77 5.32 18.77 9.65
N SER A 78 5.33 19.65 10.67
CA SER A 78 6.43 20.58 10.98
C SER A 78 7.60 19.80 11.60
N ASP A 79 8.72 20.49 11.90
CA ASP A 79 9.84 19.88 12.63
C ASP A 79 9.42 19.43 14.04
N LEU A 80 8.51 20.15 14.70
CA LEU A 80 7.90 19.72 15.96
C LEU A 80 7.07 18.46 15.79
N GLY A 81 6.31 18.37 14.69
CA GLY A 81 5.55 17.17 14.34
C GLY A 81 6.46 15.97 14.08
N LEU A 82 7.56 16.17 13.36
CA LEU A 82 8.56 15.12 13.14
C LEU A 82 9.22 14.68 14.45
N ALA A 83 9.57 15.58 15.35
CA ALA A 83 10.24 15.27 16.61
C ALA A 83 9.44 14.29 17.51
N GLN A 84 8.12 14.29 17.42
CA GLN A 84 7.23 13.37 18.16
C GLN A 84 6.79 12.14 17.35
N SER A 85 7.23 12.02 16.09
CA SER A 85 6.87 10.97 15.14
C SER A 85 8.10 10.09 14.79
N LYS A 86 7.99 9.34 13.70
CA LYS A 86 9.06 8.61 13.03
C LYS A 86 8.89 8.79 11.54
N LYS A 87 9.95 9.13 10.84
CA LYS A 87 9.99 9.17 9.38
C LYS A 87 10.42 7.80 8.86
N TRP A 88 9.73 7.32 7.82
CA TRP A 88 9.95 6.05 7.16
C TRP A 88 10.40 6.31 5.73
N ASP A 89 11.27 5.45 5.20
CA ASP A 89 11.80 5.61 3.85
C ASP A 89 10.82 5.13 2.78
N ALA A 90 10.99 5.59 1.55
CA ALA A 90 10.35 5.03 0.38
C ALA A 90 10.61 3.50 0.31
N GLY A 91 9.65 2.74 -0.23
CA GLY A 91 9.68 1.27 -0.24
C GLY A 91 9.13 0.62 1.03
N THR A 92 8.79 1.39 2.07
CA THR A 92 8.10 0.85 3.25
C THR A 92 6.66 0.49 2.89
N LEU A 93 6.21 -0.73 3.22
CA LEU A 93 4.82 -1.12 3.13
C LEU A 93 4.06 -0.63 4.35
N CYS A 94 3.08 0.24 4.13
CA CYS A 94 2.14 0.70 5.15
C CYS A 94 0.97 -0.29 5.24
N ILE A 95 0.61 -0.70 6.46
CA ILE A 95 -0.49 -1.63 6.75
C ILE A 95 -1.40 -0.98 7.78
N THR A 96 -2.68 -0.79 7.48
CA THR A 96 -3.63 -0.21 8.42
C THR A 96 -4.10 -1.26 9.44
N ILE A 97 -4.10 -0.87 10.72
CA ILE A 97 -4.57 -1.72 11.84
C ILE A 97 -5.77 -1.12 12.58
N ALA A 98 -6.26 0.02 12.11
CA ALA A 98 -7.46 0.70 12.61
C ALA A 98 -8.27 1.24 11.43
N ALA A 99 -9.58 1.39 11.60
CA ALA A 99 -10.55 1.83 10.61
C ALA A 99 -10.65 0.89 9.39
N ASN A 100 -9.78 1.00 8.41
CA ASN A 100 -9.72 0.14 7.21
C ASN A 100 -8.66 -0.94 7.42
N ILE A 101 -9.00 -2.00 8.13
CA ILE A 101 -8.04 -3.03 8.57
C ILE A 101 -7.41 -3.77 7.39
N ALA A 102 -6.10 -4.03 7.50
CA ALA A 102 -5.28 -4.76 6.53
C ALA A 102 -5.23 -4.14 5.11
N LYS A 103 -5.67 -2.88 4.93
CA LYS A 103 -5.35 -2.16 3.69
C LYS A 103 -3.87 -1.84 3.65
N THR A 104 -3.30 -1.91 2.46
CA THR A 104 -1.86 -1.75 2.27
C THR A 104 -1.52 -0.73 1.21
N GLY A 105 -0.34 -0.11 1.34
CA GLY A 105 0.23 0.77 0.33
C GLY A 105 1.72 0.94 0.52
N ILE A 106 2.49 0.90 -0.57
CA ILE A 106 3.93 1.08 -0.56
C ILE A 106 4.24 2.57 -0.68
N LEU A 107 5.06 3.12 0.22
CA LEU A 107 5.53 4.50 0.15
C LEU A 107 6.40 4.70 -1.10
N THR A 108 6.10 5.71 -1.92
CA THR A 108 6.94 6.13 -3.04
C THR A 108 7.89 7.28 -2.67
N PHE A 109 7.71 7.87 -1.50
CA PHE A 109 8.54 8.95 -0.91
C PHE A 109 8.66 8.75 0.61
N PRO A 110 9.65 9.35 1.28
CA PRO A 110 9.77 9.28 2.73
C PRO A 110 8.61 10.02 3.43
N ALA A 111 7.95 9.36 4.41
CA ALA A 111 6.79 9.92 5.12
C ALA A 111 6.73 9.52 6.59
N CYS A 112 5.96 10.28 7.36
CA CYS A 112 5.53 9.93 8.71
C CYS A 112 4.12 9.32 8.66
N PHE A 113 3.78 8.49 9.64
CA PHE A 113 2.41 8.01 9.85
C PHE A 113 2.15 7.68 11.32
N PRO A 114 0.86 7.73 11.75
CA PRO A 114 0.47 7.50 13.13
C PRO A 114 0.51 6.01 13.52
N ASP A 115 0.28 5.75 14.81
CA ASP A 115 0.23 4.41 15.43
C ASP A 115 -0.94 3.52 14.96
N SER A 116 -1.86 4.05 14.16
CA SER A 116 -2.90 3.29 13.43
C SER A 116 -2.40 2.63 12.15
N VAL A 117 -1.15 2.90 11.75
CA VAL A 117 -0.46 2.30 10.61
C VAL A 117 0.79 1.59 11.09
N VAL A 118 1.02 0.38 10.60
CA VAL A 118 2.26 -0.38 10.77
C VAL A 118 3.09 -0.25 9.51
N GLY A 119 4.37 0.06 9.65
CA GLY A 119 5.36 0.00 8.58
C GLY A 119 6.04 -1.36 8.56
N PHE A 120 6.13 -1.96 7.39
CA PHE A 120 6.90 -3.17 7.15
C PHE A 120 8.05 -2.88 6.18
N ILE A 121 9.25 -3.28 6.58
CA ILE A 121 10.46 -3.20 5.75
C ILE A 121 10.93 -4.63 5.47
N PRO A 122 10.90 -5.09 4.22
CA PRO A 122 11.28 -6.46 3.87
C PRO A 122 12.77 -6.71 4.10
N ASN A 123 13.13 -7.93 4.45
CA ASN A 123 14.52 -8.39 4.39
C ASN A 123 14.81 -9.04 3.02
N LYS A 124 15.98 -9.70 2.89
CA LYS A 124 16.41 -10.35 1.64
C LYS A 124 15.52 -11.52 1.17
N ASN A 125 14.65 -12.04 2.03
CA ASN A 125 13.84 -13.23 1.72
C ASN A 125 12.57 -12.92 0.92
N VAL A 126 12.06 -11.69 1.01
CA VAL A 126 10.81 -11.30 0.36
C VAL A 126 10.91 -9.96 -0.36
N THR A 127 10.13 -9.77 -1.43
CA THR A 127 9.90 -8.45 -2.05
C THR A 127 8.69 -7.78 -1.42
N VAL A 128 8.66 -6.46 -1.44
CA VAL A 128 7.56 -5.70 -0.85
C VAL A 128 6.25 -5.91 -1.62
N GLU A 129 6.32 -6.04 -2.94
CA GLU A 129 5.17 -6.30 -3.82
C GLU A 129 4.57 -7.68 -3.56
N PHE A 130 5.40 -8.70 -3.36
CA PHE A 130 4.92 -10.03 -3.00
C PHE A 130 4.16 -9.99 -1.67
N VAL A 131 4.74 -9.36 -0.65
CA VAL A 131 4.11 -9.22 0.67
C VAL A 131 2.80 -8.44 0.59
N GLN A 132 2.76 -7.38 -0.19
CA GLN A 132 1.55 -6.57 -0.39
C GLN A 132 0.40 -7.39 -0.97
N HIS A 133 0.66 -8.16 -2.04
CA HIS A 133 -0.37 -8.99 -2.67
C HIS A 133 -0.78 -10.15 -1.77
N TRP A 134 0.16 -10.78 -1.07
CA TRP A 134 -0.15 -11.79 -0.06
C TRP A 134 -1.11 -11.26 1.01
N LEU A 135 -0.86 -10.07 1.57
CA LEU A 135 -1.76 -9.43 2.54
C LEU A 135 -3.14 -9.11 1.95
N GLY A 136 -3.20 -8.74 0.67
CA GLY A 136 -4.46 -8.53 -0.05
C GLY A 136 -5.34 -9.78 -0.09
N PHE A 137 -4.75 -10.95 -0.34
CA PHE A 137 -5.47 -12.23 -0.28
C PHE A 137 -5.94 -12.57 1.12
N LEU A 138 -5.11 -12.36 2.14
CA LEU A 138 -5.50 -12.58 3.53
C LEU A 138 -6.64 -11.65 3.94
N GLN A 139 -6.61 -10.38 3.56
CA GLN A 139 -7.69 -9.44 3.83
C GLN A 139 -9.01 -9.91 3.22
N LYS A 140 -8.99 -10.28 1.94
CA LYS A 140 -10.16 -10.77 1.23
C LYS A 140 -10.75 -12.02 1.90
N ASN A 141 -9.89 -12.96 2.28
CA ASN A 141 -10.31 -14.16 3.00
C ASN A 141 -10.92 -13.84 4.38
N LEU A 142 -10.34 -12.88 5.12
CA LEU A 142 -10.89 -12.42 6.39
C LEU A 142 -12.25 -11.72 6.21
N GLU A 143 -12.42 -10.91 5.18
CA GLU A 143 -13.68 -10.22 4.87
C GLU A 143 -14.79 -11.22 4.51
N GLU A 144 -14.48 -12.29 3.77
CA GLU A 144 -15.43 -13.30 3.32
C GLU A 144 -15.78 -14.33 4.39
N ASN A 145 -14.83 -14.73 5.23
CA ASN A 145 -14.96 -15.92 6.07
C ASN A 145 -14.94 -15.66 7.59
N ALA A 146 -14.53 -14.47 8.05
CA ALA A 146 -14.43 -14.20 9.47
C ALA A 146 -15.62 -13.40 10.01
N PRO A 147 -16.12 -13.69 11.24
CA PRO A 147 -17.10 -12.85 11.93
C PRO A 147 -16.59 -11.42 12.06
N GLN A 148 -17.49 -10.41 11.95
CA GLN A 148 -17.13 -8.98 12.04
C GLN A 148 -16.29 -8.61 13.28
N ALA A 149 -16.42 -9.35 14.37
CA ALA A 149 -15.63 -9.14 15.59
C ALA A 149 -14.14 -9.55 15.41
N ALA A 150 -13.86 -10.58 14.63
CA ALA A 150 -12.49 -11.03 14.33
C ALA A 150 -11.78 -10.09 13.33
N GLN A 151 -12.53 -9.52 12.38
CA GLN A 151 -12.02 -8.53 11.42
C GLN A 151 -11.53 -7.24 12.11
N LYS A 152 -12.08 -6.89 13.28
CA LYS A 152 -11.79 -5.63 14.00
C LYS A 152 -10.54 -5.69 14.88
N ASN A 153 -9.86 -6.83 14.98
CA ASN A 153 -8.81 -7.06 15.99
C ASN A 153 -7.42 -7.35 15.40
N ILE A 154 -7.12 -6.94 14.17
CA ILE A 154 -5.75 -7.06 13.67
C ILE A 154 -4.89 -6.01 14.38
N ASN A 155 -3.86 -6.48 15.07
CA ASN A 155 -2.87 -5.65 15.75
C ASN A 155 -1.46 -6.08 15.36
N LEU A 156 -0.44 -5.40 15.86
CA LEU A 156 0.95 -5.68 15.50
C LEU A 156 1.40 -7.09 15.90
N GLU A 157 0.94 -7.60 17.02
CA GLU A 157 1.26 -8.94 17.53
C GLU A 157 0.70 -10.01 16.59
N ILE A 158 -0.57 -9.89 16.20
CA ILE A 158 -1.22 -10.80 15.25
C ILE A 158 -0.50 -10.76 13.89
N LEU A 159 -0.16 -9.55 13.38
CA LEU A 159 0.58 -9.44 12.13
C LEU A 159 1.92 -10.17 12.18
N ARG A 160 2.65 -10.09 13.29
CA ARG A 160 3.95 -10.74 13.47
C ARG A 160 3.90 -12.26 13.41
N GLU A 161 2.80 -12.85 13.86
CA GLU A 161 2.58 -14.29 13.93
C GLU A 161 1.98 -14.91 12.66
N LEU A 162 1.47 -14.08 11.73
CA LEU A 162 0.95 -14.58 10.45
C LEU A 162 2.01 -15.41 9.73
N LEU A 163 1.60 -16.56 9.21
CA LEU A 163 2.47 -17.41 8.41
C LEU A 163 2.41 -16.99 6.94
N ILE A 164 3.55 -16.53 6.42
CA ILE A 164 3.71 -16.17 5.02
C ILE A 164 4.40 -17.29 4.26
N PRO A 165 3.87 -17.75 3.10
CA PRO A 165 4.61 -18.61 2.20
C PRO A 165 5.78 -17.83 1.59
N VAL A 166 6.95 -18.43 1.53
CA VAL A 166 8.17 -17.78 1.01
C VAL A 166 8.67 -18.52 -0.22
N PRO A 167 8.19 -18.15 -1.42
CA PRO A 167 8.71 -18.65 -2.69
C PRO A 167 10.17 -18.21 -2.90
N PRO A 168 10.91 -18.85 -3.84
CA PRO A 168 12.24 -18.40 -4.21
C PRO A 168 12.28 -16.92 -4.57
N ARG A 169 13.29 -16.19 -4.07
CA ARG A 169 13.44 -14.75 -4.28
C ARG A 169 13.36 -14.34 -5.76
N GLN A 170 13.95 -15.14 -6.63
CA GLN A 170 13.93 -14.89 -8.07
C GLN A 170 12.52 -14.86 -8.66
N GLU A 171 11.61 -15.73 -8.20
CA GLU A 171 10.21 -15.73 -8.64
C GLU A 171 9.47 -14.49 -8.14
N GLN A 172 9.74 -14.07 -6.91
CA GLN A 172 9.17 -12.82 -6.37
C GLN A 172 9.67 -11.59 -7.14
N GLU A 173 10.93 -11.54 -7.54
CA GLU A 173 11.50 -10.45 -8.35
C GLU A 173 10.91 -10.40 -9.77
N LYS A 174 10.65 -11.57 -10.38
CA LYS A 174 9.88 -11.63 -11.64
C LYS A 174 8.48 -11.03 -11.47
N PHE A 175 7.79 -11.40 -10.39
CA PHE A 175 6.48 -10.84 -10.07
C PHE A 175 6.54 -9.32 -9.89
N SER A 176 7.48 -8.80 -9.10
CA SER A 176 7.69 -7.35 -8.92
C SER A 176 7.91 -6.62 -10.25
N SER A 177 8.67 -7.23 -11.17
CA SER A 177 8.91 -6.68 -12.51
C SER A 177 7.64 -6.65 -13.36
N ILE A 178 6.79 -7.66 -13.26
CA ILE A 178 5.48 -7.70 -13.94
C ILE A 178 4.57 -6.61 -13.38
N VAL A 179 4.46 -6.49 -12.04
CA VAL A 179 3.68 -5.43 -11.38
C VAL A 179 4.13 -4.05 -11.86
N ALA A 180 5.43 -3.78 -11.87
CA ALA A 180 5.98 -2.50 -12.35
C ALA A 180 5.62 -2.23 -13.82
N SER A 181 5.65 -3.27 -14.67
CA SER A 181 5.29 -3.14 -16.09
C SER A 181 3.80 -2.82 -16.29
N ILE A 182 2.92 -3.48 -15.53
CA ILE A 182 1.47 -3.24 -15.56
C ILE A 182 1.16 -1.80 -15.13
N LEU A 183 1.75 -1.32 -14.04
CA LEU A 183 1.57 0.05 -13.56
C LEU A 183 2.07 1.09 -14.55
N ALA A 184 3.20 0.84 -15.22
CA ALA A 184 3.71 1.74 -16.26
C ALA A 184 2.79 1.82 -17.48
N ILE A 185 2.13 0.71 -17.83
CA ILE A 185 1.12 0.70 -18.90
C ILE A 185 -0.12 1.48 -18.47
N GLU A 186 -0.61 1.28 -17.24
CA GLU A 186 -1.76 2.01 -16.69
C GLU A 186 -1.53 3.53 -16.71
N GLU A 187 -0.37 3.98 -16.27
CA GLU A 187 0.00 5.40 -16.29
C GLU A 187 0.00 5.98 -17.72
N LYS A 188 0.54 5.24 -18.70
CA LYS A 188 0.52 5.65 -20.10
C LYS A 188 -0.89 5.73 -20.67
N VAL A 189 -1.73 4.73 -20.40
CA VAL A 189 -3.13 4.71 -20.88
C VAL A 189 -3.91 5.87 -20.25
N THR A 190 -3.76 6.11 -18.96
CA THR A 190 -4.43 7.18 -18.23
C THR A 190 -3.99 8.55 -18.77
N SER A 191 -2.69 8.77 -18.96
CA SER A 191 -2.16 10.04 -19.49
C SER A 191 -2.61 10.30 -20.93
N SER A 192 -2.65 9.26 -21.77
CA SER A 192 -3.14 9.37 -23.16
C SER A 192 -4.65 9.64 -23.20
N GLY A 193 -5.43 9.01 -22.35
CA GLY A 193 -6.86 9.26 -22.20
C GLY A 193 -7.16 10.69 -21.77
N ASN A 194 -6.43 11.22 -20.79
CA ASN A 194 -6.54 12.61 -20.34
C ASN A 194 -6.16 13.61 -21.45
N ALA A 195 -5.09 13.33 -22.20
CA ALA A 195 -4.68 14.17 -23.33
C ALA A 195 -5.76 14.22 -24.44
N LEU A 196 -6.38 13.08 -24.75
CA LEU A 196 -7.48 12.98 -25.71
C LEU A 196 -8.73 13.74 -25.22
N GLY A 197 -9.09 13.59 -23.93
CA GLY A 197 -10.19 14.33 -23.30
C GLY A 197 -9.98 15.83 -23.38
N ASN A 198 -8.82 16.33 -22.98
CA ASN A 198 -8.46 17.74 -23.04
C ASN A 198 -8.50 18.30 -24.48
N ALA A 199 -8.04 17.52 -25.47
CA ALA A 199 -8.09 17.91 -26.88
C ALA A 199 -9.55 17.97 -27.38
N PHE A 200 -10.41 17.04 -26.98
CA PHE A 200 -11.83 17.04 -27.30
C PHE A 200 -12.54 18.26 -26.69
N ASP A 201 -12.30 18.56 -25.42
CA ASP A 201 -12.88 19.73 -24.74
C ASP A 201 -12.46 21.04 -25.39
N ALA A 202 -11.18 21.17 -25.75
CA ALA A 202 -10.67 22.32 -26.47
C ALA A 202 -11.31 22.48 -27.85
N LEU A 203 -11.55 21.39 -28.59
CA LEU A 203 -12.22 21.38 -29.88
C LEU A 203 -13.69 21.79 -29.73
N CYS A 204 -14.40 21.26 -28.74
CA CYS A 204 -15.76 21.64 -28.42
C CYS A 204 -15.86 23.14 -28.10
N GLN A 205 -14.94 23.67 -27.27
CA GLN A 205 -14.91 25.07 -26.92
C GLN A 205 -14.71 25.99 -28.14
N LYS A 206 -13.83 25.61 -29.08
CA LYS A 206 -13.66 26.34 -30.34
C LYS A 206 -14.90 26.27 -31.24
N ALA A 207 -15.54 25.12 -31.36
CA ALA A 207 -16.76 24.96 -32.12
C ALA A 207 -17.90 25.81 -31.57
N PHE A 208 -18.11 25.83 -30.24
CA PHE A 208 -19.16 26.63 -29.61
C PHE A 208 -18.87 28.14 -29.60
N SER A 209 -17.59 28.54 -29.68
CA SER A 209 -17.19 29.96 -29.79
C SER A 209 -17.13 30.49 -31.22
N GLY A 210 -17.44 29.66 -32.22
CA GLY A 210 -17.41 30.05 -33.64
C GLY A 210 -15.98 30.26 -34.18
N GLN A 211 -14.99 29.62 -33.60
CA GLN A 211 -13.57 29.71 -33.97
C GLN A 211 -13.08 28.48 -34.76
N LEU A 212 -13.99 27.67 -35.27
CA LEU A 212 -13.71 26.59 -36.23
C LEU A 212 -14.04 27.03 -37.62
#